data_3d41bc848e2063ba4073f54556f9edc3
#
_entry.id   3d41bc848e2063ba4073f54556f9edc3
#
_cell.length_a   1.000
_cell.length_b   1.000
_cell.length_c   1.000
_cell.angle_alpha   90.00
_cell.angle_beta   90.00
_cell.angle_gamma   90.00
#
_symmetry.space_group_name_H-M   'P 1'
#
loop_
_entity.id
_entity.type
_entity.pdbx_description
1 polymer ?
#
loop_
_entity_poly.entity_id
_entity_poly.type
_entity_poly.pdbx_seq_one_letter_code
_entity_poly.pdbx_strand_id
1 'polypeptide(L)'
;MAESRIYKTKDANGNVIFTDVPPVKGGKPEDPIVLKETNTWAGPGTDKTTKRTPWIVDEKGEATPDVFVPYSTLSIVSPANDASVRENSGRVTVIVSVLPPLAVNLQLRLIMDGKTMGQNSGASFPLENVDRGTHSLLLEVVNSAGQSLQQSSVTTFHMQRYHLPPPKPKPKPKPTIKTG
;
A
#
# COMPACT_ATOMS: atom_id res chain seq x y z
N MET A 1 -38.50 -24.16 12.63
CA MET A 1 -37.70 -22.96 12.22
C MET A 1 -38.25 -22.53 10.89
N ALA A 2 -38.81 -21.33 10.77
CA ALA A 2 -39.42 -20.83 9.54
C ALA A 2 -38.29 -20.28 8.64
N GLU A 3 -38.13 -20.86 7.45
CA GLU A 3 -37.21 -20.36 6.46
C GLU A 3 -37.78 -19.08 5.86
N SER A 4 -37.08 -17.96 6.04
CA SER A 4 -37.43 -16.70 5.38
C SER A 4 -37.04 -16.78 3.90
N ARG A 5 -38.02 -16.79 3.02
CA ARG A 5 -37.83 -16.76 1.58
C ARG A 5 -38.21 -15.37 1.06
N ILE A 6 -37.30 -14.71 0.36
CA ILE A 6 -37.56 -13.41 -0.23
C ILE A 6 -37.87 -13.58 -1.72
N TYR A 7 -38.98 -13.00 -2.15
CA TYR A 7 -39.41 -13.01 -3.55
C TYR A 7 -39.22 -11.66 -4.20
N LYS A 8 -38.74 -11.68 -5.45
CA LYS A 8 -38.59 -10.50 -6.28
C LYS A 8 -39.83 -10.36 -7.16
N THR A 9 -40.52 -9.23 -7.09
CA THR A 9 -41.67 -8.92 -7.91
C THR A 9 -41.55 -7.53 -8.51
N LYS A 10 -42.37 -7.23 -9.54
CA LYS A 10 -42.47 -5.89 -10.13
C LYS A 10 -43.84 -5.29 -9.81
N ASP A 11 -43.86 -4.01 -9.42
CA ASP A 11 -45.08 -3.26 -9.21
C ASP A 11 -45.75 -2.87 -10.56
N ALA A 12 -46.92 -2.24 -10.47
CA ALA A 12 -47.66 -1.78 -11.66
C ALA A 12 -46.91 -0.72 -12.48
N ASN A 13 -45.84 -0.10 -11.92
CA ASN A 13 -45.01 0.92 -12.56
C ASN A 13 -43.70 0.35 -13.10
N GLY A 14 -43.48 -0.98 -12.99
CA GLY A 14 -42.29 -1.66 -13.49
C GLY A 14 -41.09 -1.65 -12.52
N ASN A 15 -41.23 -1.11 -11.31
CA ASN A 15 -40.18 -1.09 -10.32
C ASN A 15 -40.04 -2.46 -9.63
N VAL A 16 -38.82 -2.83 -9.30
CA VAL A 16 -38.51 -4.08 -8.60
C VAL A 16 -38.74 -3.90 -7.11
N ILE A 17 -39.60 -4.70 -6.51
CA ILE A 17 -39.82 -4.78 -5.07
C ILE A 17 -39.51 -6.19 -4.56
N PHE A 18 -38.96 -6.25 -3.33
CA PHE A 18 -38.67 -7.51 -2.63
C PHE A 18 -39.71 -7.69 -1.52
N THR A 19 -40.31 -8.88 -1.43
CA THR A 19 -41.30 -9.20 -0.42
C THR A 19 -41.09 -10.61 0.12
N ASP A 20 -41.46 -10.84 1.37
CA ASP A 20 -41.48 -12.15 2.02
C ASP A 20 -42.78 -12.93 1.80
N VAL A 21 -43.77 -12.30 1.14
CA VAL A 21 -45.08 -12.92 0.83
C VAL A 21 -45.09 -13.36 -0.62
N PRO A 22 -45.46 -14.63 -0.92
CA PRO A 22 -45.57 -15.09 -2.30
C PRO A 22 -46.69 -14.33 -3.06
N PRO A 23 -46.45 -13.90 -4.32
CA PRO A 23 -47.42 -13.14 -5.08
C PRO A 23 -48.68 -13.97 -5.36
N VAL A 24 -49.82 -13.47 -4.90
CA VAL A 24 -51.13 -14.09 -5.14
C VAL A 24 -51.74 -13.47 -6.39
N LYS A 25 -51.71 -14.20 -7.45
CA LYS A 25 -52.36 -14.06 -8.79
C LYS A 25 -51.45 -13.74 -9.97
N GLY A 26 -51.27 -14.76 -10.80
CA GLY A 26 -51.17 -14.60 -12.26
C GLY A 26 -49.81 -14.36 -12.89
N GLY A 27 -48.74 -14.21 -12.16
CA GLY A 27 -47.38 -14.14 -12.69
C GLY A 27 -46.65 -15.47 -12.51
N LYS A 28 -45.90 -15.95 -13.52
CA LYS A 28 -44.95 -17.06 -13.34
C LYS A 28 -44.04 -16.73 -12.16
N PRO A 29 -43.88 -17.64 -11.15
CA PRO A 29 -42.89 -17.46 -10.12
C PRO A 29 -41.52 -17.49 -10.78
N GLU A 30 -40.81 -16.38 -10.74
CA GLU A 30 -39.33 -16.41 -10.92
C GLU A 30 -38.76 -17.14 -9.73
N ASP A 31 -37.79 -18.00 -9.99
CA ASP A 31 -37.16 -18.86 -8.97
C ASP A 31 -36.73 -18.07 -7.74
N PRO A 32 -36.94 -18.63 -6.53
CA PRO A 32 -36.54 -17.95 -5.28
C PRO A 32 -35.03 -17.71 -5.28
N ILE A 33 -34.63 -16.47 -5.08
CA ILE A 33 -33.23 -16.13 -4.89
C ILE A 33 -32.81 -16.71 -3.55
N VAL A 34 -32.03 -17.78 -3.56
CA VAL A 34 -31.35 -18.31 -2.39
C VAL A 34 -30.26 -17.31 -2.01
N LEU A 35 -30.52 -16.50 -1.01
CA LEU A 35 -29.48 -15.69 -0.40
C LEU A 35 -28.48 -16.62 0.28
N LYS A 36 -27.29 -16.75 -0.30
CA LYS A 36 -26.14 -17.33 0.41
C LYS A 36 -25.96 -16.53 1.71
N GLU A 37 -25.82 -17.26 2.79
CA GLU A 37 -25.69 -16.74 4.15
C GLU A 37 -24.80 -15.49 4.20
N THR A 38 -25.39 -14.37 4.61
CA THR A 38 -24.69 -13.14 4.90
C THR A 38 -23.75 -13.37 6.07
N ASN A 39 -22.50 -12.96 5.91
CA ASN A 39 -21.43 -12.92 6.92
C ASN A 39 -21.96 -12.73 8.34
N THR A 40 -22.21 -13.81 9.07
CA THR A 40 -22.31 -13.80 10.51
C THR A 40 -20.91 -13.68 11.07
N TRP A 41 -20.59 -12.54 11.66
CA TRP A 41 -19.37 -12.38 12.43
C TRP A 41 -19.45 -13.29 13.66
N ALA A 42 -18.84 -14.46 13.59
CA ALA A 42 -18.51 -15.26 14.74
C ALA A 42 -17.36 -14.58 15.48
N GLY A 43 -17.58 -14.17 16.72
CA GLY A 43 -16.56 -13.61 17.60
C GLY A 43 -15.34 -14.51 17.76
N PRO A 44 -14.27 -14.08 18.49
CA PRO A 44 -12.97 -14.70 18.49
C PRO A 44 -13.01 -16.10 19.12
N GLY A 45 -13.25 -17.10 18.29
CA GLY A 45 -13.15 -18.50 18.58
C GLY A 45 -12.07 -19.08 17.69
N THR A 46 -11.05 -19.62 18.35
CA THR A 46 -10.00 -20.45 17.80
C THR A 46 -10.51 -21.39 16.71
N ASP A 47 -10.15 -21.15 15.44
CA ASP A 47 -10.08 -22.21 14.47
C ASP A 47 -9.12 -21.92 13.33
N LYS A 48 -8.11 -22.76 13.32
CA LYS A 48 -7.37 -23.39 12.20
C LYS A 48 -7.54 -22.76 10.82
N THR A 49 -6.46 -22.08 10.41
CA THR A 49 -5.88 -22.16 9.07
C THR A 49 -6.88 -22.35 7.92
N THR A 50 -7.54 -21.29 7.52
CA THR A 50 -7.92 -21.17 6.12
C THR A 50 -7.04 -20.06 5.53
N LYS A 51 -5.97 -20.49 4.86
CA LYS A 51 -5.21 -19.65 3.94
C LYS A 51 -6.21 -19.13 2.92
N ARG A 52 -6.71 -17.92 3.13
CA ARG A 52 -7.41 -17.19 2.06
C ARG A 52 -6.34 -16.75 1.07
N THR A 53 -6.06 -17.61 0.12
CA THR A 53 -5.44 -17.21 -1.13
C THR A 53 -6.41 -16.27 -1.83
N PRO A 54 -6.01 -15.09 -2.27
CA PRO A 54 -6.85 -14.21 -3.08
C PRO A 54 -6.84 -14.68 -4.54
N TRP A 55 -7.18 -15.96 -4.76
CA TRP A 55 -7.39 -16.50 -6.09
C TRP A 55 -8.90 -16.58 -6.32
N ILE A 56 -9.40 -15.79 -7.23
CA ILE A 56 -10.71 -16.05 -7.83
C ILE A 56 -10.48 -17.29 -8.69
N VAL A 57 -10.81 -18.45 -8.17
CA VAL A 57 -10.96 -19.66 -8.99
C VAL A 57 -12.31 -19.51 -9.66
N ASP A 58 -12.35 -19.52 -10.98
CA ASP A 58 -13.57 -19.76 -11.71
C ASP A 58 -14.06 -21.19 -11.44
N GLU A 59 -15.34 -21.46 -11.67
CA GLU A 59 -15.98 -22.76 -11.43
C GLU A 59 -15.32 -23.94 -12.18
N LYS A 60 -14.29 -23.71 -12.97
CA LYS A 60 -13.56 -24.71 -13.76
C LYS A 60 -12.20 -25.10 -13.23
N GLY A 61 -11.71 -24.46 -12.15
CA GLY A 61 -10.41 -24.81 -11.55
C GLY A 61 -9.21 -24.49 -12.45
N GLU A 62 -9.39 -23.75 -13.53
CA GLU A 62 -8.30 -23.23 -14.34
C GLU A 62 -7.73 -21.99 -13.65
N ALA A 63 -6.44 -22.00 -13.40
CA ALA A 63 -5.71 -20.83 -12.94
C ALA A 63 -5.82 -19.75 -14.02
N THR A 64 -6.71 -18.77 -13.81
CA THR A 64 -6.74 -17.60 -14.67
C THR A 64 -5.37 -16.93 -14.67
N PRO A 65 -4.88 -16.46 -15.82
CA PRO A 65 -3.61 -15.76 -15.87
C PRO A 65 -3.65 -14.58 -14.87
N ASP A 66 -2.58 -14.45 -14.13
CA ASP A 66 -2.29 -13.52 -13.03
C ASP A 66 -2.89 -12.12 -13.30
N VAL A 67 -4.19 -11.95 -13.06
CA VAL A 67 -4.81 -10.62 -13.17
C VAL A 67 -4.37 -9.83 -11.97
N PHE A 68 -3.38 -8.97 -12.18
CA PHE A 68 -2.94 -8.04 -11.16
C PHE A 68 -4.10 -7.15 -10.70
N VAL A 69 -4.50 -7.28 -9.43
CA VAL A 69 -5.48 -6.39 -8.81
C VAL A 69 -4.73 -5.22 -8.20
N PRO A 70 -4.99 -3.98 -8.65
CA PRO A 70 -4.31 -2.82 -8.12
C PRO A 70 -4.52 -2.64 -6.62
N TYR A 71 -3.47 -2.23 -5.93
CA TYR A 71 -3.54 -1.87 -4.51
C TYR A 71 -4.34 -0.58 -4.34
N SER A 72 -5.28 -0.58 -3.42
CA SER A 72 -6.10 0.60 -3.10
C SER A 72 -5.29 1.70 -2.42
N THR A 73 -4.27 1.31 -1.64
CA THR A 73 -3.32 2.22 -1.02
C THR A 73 -1.91 1.75 -1.33
N LEU A 74 -1.14 2.62 -1.96
CA LEU A 74 0.29 2.46 -2.19
C LEU A 74 0.93 3.83 -1.99
N SER A 75 1.49 4.07 -0.80
CA SER A 75 1.99 5.40 -0.43
C SER A 75 3.17 5.34 0.49
N ILE A 76 3.98 6.40 0.47
CA ILE A 76 5.06 6.64 1.42
C ILE A 76 4.49 7.43 2.60
N VAL A 77 4.63 6.89 3.81
CA VAL A 77 4.11 7.49 5.05
C VAL A 77 5.19 8.37 5.70
N SER A 78 6.44 7.91 5.67
CA SER A 78 7.58 8.64 6.22
C SER A 78 8.78 8.51 5.26
N PRO A 79 9.49 9.61 5.00
CA PRO A 79 9.14 10.98 5.35
C PRO A 79 7.85 11.44 4.69
N ALA A 80 7.11 12.37 5.31
CA ALA A 80 5.94 12.98 4.69
C ALA A 80 6.36 13.83 3.48
N ASN A 81 5.41 14.09 2.58
CA ASN A 81 5.71 14.95 1.44
C ASN A 81 6.15 16.33 1.91
N ASP A 82 7.23 16.84 1.32
CA ASP A 82 7.86 18.12 1.63
C ASP A 82 8.46 18.23 3.05
N ALA A 83 8.69 17.10 3.71
CA ALA A 83 9.25 17.06 5.05
C ALA A 83 10.76 17.35 5.04
N SER A 84 11.23 18.07 6.09
CA SER A 84 12.65 18.28 6.35
C SER A 84 13.17 17.26 7.36
N VAL A 85 14.10 16.43 6.94
CA VAL A 85 14.77 15.43 7.77
C VAL A 85 16.15 15.96 8.18
N ARG A 86 16.41 16.05 9.49
CA ARG A 86 17.69 16.51 10.04
C ARG A 86 18.45 15.34 10.62
N GLU A 87 19.37 14.79 9.85
CA GLU A 87 20.17 13.64 10.25
C GLU A 87 21.59 13.74 9.68
N ASN A 88 22.57 13.90 10.56
CA ASN A 88 23.95 14.15 10.17
C ASN A 88 24.64 12.95 9.53
N SER A 89 24.26 11.75 9.95
CA SER A 89 24.81 10.51 9.37
C SER A 89 24.24 10.19 8.00
N GLY A 90 23.18 10.92 7.57
CA GLY A 90 22.50 10.65 6.31
C GLY A 90 21.62 9.41 6.35
N ARG A 91 21.18 8.99 7.53
CA ARG A 91 20.25 7.86 7.68
C ARG A 91 18.81 8.34 7.61
N VAL A 92 18.02 7.68 6.78
CA VAL A 92 16.57 7.92 6.66
C VAL A 92 15.87 6.58 6.55
N THR A 93 14.87 6.35 7.38
CA THR A 93 14.00 5.18 7.23
C THR A 93 12.74 5.59 6.51
N VAL A 94 12.53 5.03 5.31
CA VAL A 94 11.31 5.24 4.54
C VAL A 94 10.28 4.20 4.99
N ILE A 95 9.12 4.66 5.45
CA ILE A 95 8.00 3.80 5.86
C ILE A 95 6.90 3.93 4.81
N VAL A 96 6.37 2.79 4.40
CA VAL A 96 5.37 2.71 3.34
C VAL A 96 4.08 2.06 3.83
N SER A 97 2.96 2.39 3.21
CA SER A 97 1.65 1.79 3.44
C SER A 97 1.15 1.14 2.17
N VAL A 98 0.73 -0.12 2.29
CA VAL A 98 0.21 -0.91 1.18
C VAL A 98 -1.05 -1.62 1.64
N LEU A 99 -2.16 -1.42 0.94
CA LEU A 99 -3.44 -2.09 1.19
C LEU A 99 -4.06 -2.56 -0.13
N PRO A 100 -4.51 -3.81 -0.22
CA PRO A 100 -4.39 -4.90 0.76
C PRO A 100 -2.95 -5.32 1.02
N PRO A 101 -2.66 -6.26 1.95
CA PRO A 101 -1.30 -6.75 2.17
C PRO A 101 -0.65 -7.26 0.89
N LEU A 102 0.67 -7.03 0.77
CA LEU A 102 1.44 -7.40 -0.42
C LEU A 102 1.34 -8.90 -0.69
N ALA A 103 1.06 -9.27 -1.93
CA ALA A 103 0.99 -10.67 -2.35
C ALA A 103 2.40 -11.33 -2.30
N VAL A 104 2.43 -12.64 -2.04
CA VAL A 104 3.67 -13.39 -1.74
C VAL A 104 4.71 -13.34 -2.87
N ASN A 105 4.25 -13.25 -4.12
CA ASN A 105 5.07 -13.22 -5.33
C ASN A 105 5.45 -11.79 -5.78
N LEU A 106 5.07 -10.76 -5.02
CA LEU A 106 5.34 -9.37 -5.32
C LEU A 106 6.33 -8.75 -4.33
N GLN A 107 7.03 -7.75 -4.77
CA GLN A 107 7.98 -6.99 -3.96
C GLN A 107 7.74 -5.48 -4.13
N LEU A 108 8.12 -4.73 -3.13
CA LEU A 108 8.18 -3.28 -3.18
C LEU A 108 9.58 -2.86 -3.61
N ARG A 109 9.68 -1.98 -4.59
CA ARG A 109 10.93 -1.35 -5.02
C ARG A 109 10.88 0.14 -4.69
N LEU A 110 11.84 0.59 -3.92
CA LEU A 110 12.00 2.01 -3.61
C LEU A 110 13.01 2.64 -4.57
N ILE A 111 12.61 3.73 -5.19
CA ILE A 111 13.42 4.54 -6.10
C ILE A 111 13.61 5.91 -5.47
N MET A 112 14.85 6.39 -5.40
CA MET A 112 15.20 7.74 -4.98
C MET A 112 15.96 8.43 -6.11
N ASP A 113 15.49 9.59 -6.53
CA ASP A 113 16.08 10.39 -7.62
C ASP A 113 16.34 9.59 -8.91
N GLY A 114 15.41 8.68 -9.24
CA GLY A 114 15.51 7.79 -10.38
C GLY A 114 16.41 6.56 -10.20
N LYS A 115 17.04 6.40 -9.02
CA LYS A 115 17.90 5.26 -8.70
C LYS A 115 17.19 4.29 -7.77
N THR A 116 17.23 2.99 -8.07
CA THR A 116 16.72 1.95 -7.18
C THR A 116 17.59 1.86 -5.93
N MET A 117 16.97 2.05 -4.77
CA MET A 117 17.63 1.97 -3.46
C MET A 117 17.53 0.60 -2.83
N GLY A 118 16.47 -0.15 -3.13
CA GLY A 118 16.28 -1.50 -2.61
C GLY A 118 14.95 -2.10 -3.02
N GLN A 119 14.83 -3.40 -2.81
CA GLN A 119 13.61 -4.18 -2.99
C GLN A 119 13.39 -5.05 -1.76
N ASN A 120 12.19 -5.06 -1.24
CA ASN A 120 11.77 -5.96 -0.17
C ASN A 120 10.25 -6.16 -0.16
N SER A 121 9.77 -7.08 0.66
CA SER A 121 8.33 -7.29 0.90
C SER A 121 7.84 -6.64 2.20
N GLY A 122 8.73 -5.95 2.92
CA GLY A 122 8.41 -5.27 4.17
C GLY A 122 7.95 -3.83 3.96
N ALA A 123 7.41 -3.25 5.04
CA ALA A 123 6.87 -1.89 5.03
C ALA A 123 7.92 -0.80 5.31
N SER A 124 9.22 -1.13 5.35
CA SER A 124 10.28 -0.15 5.67
C SER A 124 11.54 -0.36 4.84
N PHE A 125 12.16 0.76 4.47
CA PHE A 125 13.41 0.81 3.71
C PHE A 125 14.40 1.71 4.48
N PRO A 126 15.42 1.13 5.12
CA PRO A 126 16.51 1.91 5.70
C PRO A 126 17.42 2.42 4.57
N LEU A 127 17.57 3.72 4.47
CA LEU A 127 18.53 4.38 3.58
C LEU A 127 19.68 4.91 4.39
N GLU A 128 20.88 4.75 3.86
CA GLU A 128 22.10 5.26 4.46
C GLU A 128 22.80 6.20 3.49
N ASN A 129 23.57 7.11 4.06
CA ASN A 129 24.40 8.03 3.27
C ASN A 129 23.64 8.92 2.28
N VAL A 130 22.38 9.26 2.63
CA VAL A 130 21.61 10.21 1.82
C VAL A 130 22.27 11.57 1.89
N ASP A 131 22.55 12.17 0.75
CA ASP A 131 23.18 13.48 0.68
C ASP A 131 22.24 14.58 1.20
N ARG A 132 22.80 15.74 1.48
CA ARG A 132 21.98 16.91 1.78
C ARG A 132 21.35 17.45 0.50
N GLY A 133 20.11 17.88 0.60
CA GLY A 133 19.38 18.42 -0.55
C GLY A 133 17.95 17.95 -0.60
N THR A 134 17.34 18.19 -1.73
CA THR A 134 15.97 17.74 -2.01
C THR A 134 16.02 16.42 -2.76
N HIS A 135 15.27 15.46 -2.28
CA HIS A 135 15.19 14.12 -2.85
C HIS A 135 13.75 13.76 -3.19
N SER A 136 13.58 13.01 -4.26
CA SER A 136 12.30 12.45 -4.69
C SER A 136 12.27 10.96 -4.42
N LEU A 137 11.18 10.47 -3.84
CA LEU A 137 10.94 9.06 -3.58
C LEU A 137 9.75 8.59 -4.40
N LEU A 138 9.90 7.41 -5.01
CA LEU A 138 8.84 6.70 -5.72
C LEU A 138 8.84 5.25 -5.25
N LEU A 139 7.65 4.74 -4.94
CA LEU A 139 7.46 3.35 -4.56
C LEU A 139 6.79 2.60 -5.70
N GLU A 140 7.29 1.44 -6.03
CA GLU A 140 6.73 0.57 -7.07
C GLU A 140 6.44 -0.82 -6.52
N VAL A 141 5.37 -1.43 -6.99
CA VAL A 141 5.10 -2.87 -6.84
C VAL A 141 5.69 -3.56 -8.06
N VAL A 142 6.54 -4.54 -7.83
CA VAL A 142 7.19 -5.30 -8.90
C VAL A 142 6.94 -6.79 -8.74
N ASN A 143 6.85 -7.51 -9.86
CA ASN A 143 6.76 -8.96 -9.86
C ASN A 143 8.15 -9.61 -9.77
N SER A 144 8.19 -10.94 -9.72
CA SER A 144 9.44 -11.73 -9.70
C SER A 144 10.32 -11.53 -10.93
N ALA A 145 9.75 -11.06 -12.05
CA ALA A 145 10.49 -10.72 -13.27
C ALA A 145 11.04 -9.28 -13.23
N GLY A 146 10.81 -8.51 -12.15
CA GLY A 146 11.24 -7.13 -12.01
C GLY A 146 10.40 -6.11 -12.77
N GLN A 147 9.26 -6.52 -13.34
CA GLN A 147 8.35 -5.61 -14.02
C GLN A 147 7.55 -4.79 -13.01
N SER A 148 7.43 -3.49 -13.24
CA SER A 148 6.60 -2.59 -12.45
C SER A 148 5.13 -2.79 -12.79
N LEU A 149 4.32 -3.12 -11.79
CA LEU A 149 2.88 -3.34 -11.92
C LEU A 149 2.07 -2.13 -11.49
N GLN A 150 2.54 -1.43 -10.46
CA GLN A 150 1.90 -0.23 -9.94
C GLN A 150 2.95 0.70 -9.30
N GLN A 151 2.71 2.00 -9.39
CA GLN A 151 3.56 3.04 -8.80
C GLN A 151 2.76 3.91 -7.84
N SER A 152 3.42 4.42 -6.80
CA SER A 152 2.85 5.42 -5.90
C SER A 152 2.94 6.82 -6.49
N SER A 153 2.34 7.79 -5.80
CA SER A 153 2.68 9.19 -6.00
C SER A 153 4.13 9.45 -5.61
N VAL A 154 4.78 10.41 -6.27
CA VAL A 154 6.12 10.87 -5.90
C VAL A 154 6.01 11.64 -4.58
N THR A 155 6.90 11.33 -3.65
CA THR A 155 7.06 12.03 -2.36
C THR A 155 8.39 12.75 -2.35
N THR A 156 8.39 14.03 -2.06
CA THR A 156 9.60 14.84 -1.95
C THR A 156 9.97 15.06 -0.49
N PHE A 157 11.25 15.03 -0.15
CA PHE A 157 11.74 15.39 1.18
C PHE A 157 13.07 16.13 1.11
N HIS A 158 13.41 16.87 2.17
CA HIS A 158 14.60 17.71 2.24
C HIS A 158 15.55 17.17 3.31
N MET A 159 16.69 16.65 2.89
CA MET A 159 17.74 16.18 3.79
C MET A 159 18.62 17.33 4.23
N GLN A 160 18.66 17.59 5.54
CA GLN A 160 19.49 18.62 6.16
C GLN A 160 20.60 17.96 6.99
N ARG A 161 21.84 18.15 6.56
CA ARG A 161 23.04 17.71 7.30
C ARG A 161 23.81 18.93 7.79
N TYR A 162 24.19 18.92 9.04
CA TYR A 162 24.99 20.00 9.62
C TYR A 162 26.38 20.02 8.97
N HIS A 163 26.79 21.15 8.46
CA HIS A 163 28.14 21.39 7.98
C HIS A 163 28.93 22.15 9.04
N LEU A 164 29.89 21.51 9.68
CA LEU A 164 30.88 22.23 10.47
C LEU A 164 31.71 23.10 9.51
N PRO A 165 31.70 24.43 9.65
CA PRO A 165 32.60 25.24 8.87
C PRO A 165 34.05 24.81 9.19
N PRO A 166 34.98 24.85 8.22
CA PRO A 166 36.36 24.50 8.46
C PRO A 166 36.90 25.36 9.59
N PRO A 167 37.75 24.80 10.47
CA PRO A 167 38.37 25.54 11.58
C PRO A 167 39.05 26.79 11.01
N LYS A 168 38.76 27.95 11.61
CA LYS A 168 39.42 29.20 11.24
C LYS A 168 40.92 29.00 11.27
N PRO A 169 41.65 29.43 10.24
CA PRO A 169 43.12 29.31 10.24
C PRO A 169 43.67 29.99 11.49
N LYS A 170 44.54 29.30 12.21
CA LYS A 170 45.22 29.85 13.38
C LYS A 170 45.94 31.16 12.97
N PRO A 171 45.83 32.24 13.76
CA PRO A 171 46.50 33.47 13.44
C PRO A 171 48.01 33.19 13.35
N LYS A 172 48.65 33.66 12.28
CA LYS A 172 50.09 33.57 12.11
C LYS A 172 50.78 34.27 13.28
N PRO A 173 51.84 33.67 13.90
CA PRO A 173 52.57 34.32 14.96
C PRO A 173 53.09 35.68 14.44
N LYS A 174 52.90 36.72 15.24
CA LYS A 174 53.44 38.02 14.94
C LYS A 174 54.96 37.94 14.87
N PRO A 175 55.60 38.57 13.89
CA PRO A 175 57.08 38.60 13.85
C PRO A 175 57.62 39.27 15.10
N THR A 176 58.49 38.59 15.83
CA THR A 176 59.19 39.14 16.97
C THR A 176 60.26 40.06 16.43
N ILE A 177 60.09 41.37 16.63
CA ILE A 177 61.13 42.33 16.31
C ILE A 177 62.20 42.16 17.40
N LYS A 178 63.41 41.67 17.01
CA LYS A 178 64.58 41.70 17.85
C LYS A 178 65.11 43.12 17.83
N THR A 179 64.92 43.83 18.92
CA THR A 179 65.60 45.10 19.16
C THR A 179 67.08 44.77 19.58
N GLY A 180 68.03 45.14 18.76
CA GLY A 180 69.47 45.07 19.08
C GLY A 180 69.93 46.24 19.90
#